data_8af2f4f36ff5aa4515d0077eb35cc6f5
#
_entry.id   8af2f4f36ff5aa4515d0077eb35cc6f5
#
_cell.length_a   1.000
_cell.length_b   1.000
_cell.length_c   1.000
_cell.angle_alpha   90.00
_cell.angle_beta   90.00
_cell.angle_gamma   90.00
#
_symmetry.space_group_name_H-M   'P 1'
#
loop_
_entity.id
_entity.type
_entity.pdbx_description
1 polymer ?
#
loop_
_entity_poly.entity_id
_entity_poly.type
_entity_poly.pdbx_seq_one_letter_code
_entity_poly.pdbx_strand_id
1 'polypeptide(L)'
;LHHIPKKSAVIYVVNHQNTLVDALLTGIPLHKELNFLVKADAFKGKLANKILRFLKLIPIYRTSDNMGNISEKNKAVFTNCAHLLAKHQDILIFPEGRSVAIHQITPIKKGLSRIIEETIHLYPKIDLKIIPVCINYENHFIPNHKVWVEFLKPISIDNQSFNPKILIDSIQEIFIENLIQLPPKYPVIKNFFRGLISTFPKTFNNTIGNLKHNYFDELPKVKKSHWIHLLFFPVNWGIQKLIRKINDSDYQLSILLLSVIITFSILLILNILAIFFNSSWGIVS
;
A
#
# COMPACT_ATOMS: atom_id res chain seq x y z
N LEU A 1 -4.56 12.63 -11.39
CA LEU A 1 -5.82 11.97 -10.96
C LEU A 1 -7.03 12.30 -11.86
N HIS A 2 -6.91 13.27 -12.79
CA HIS A 2 -8.00 13.70 -13.68
C HIS A 2 -8.50 12.62 -14.65
N HIS A 3 -7.69 11.62 -14.94
CA HIS A 3 -8.03 10.49 -15.82
C HIS A 3 -8.72 9.32 -15.10
N ILE A 4 -8.89 9.40 -13.77
CA ILE A 4 -9.58 8.35 -13.02
C ILE A 4 -11.08 8.40 -13.31
N PRO A 5 -11.68 7.30 -13.79
CA PRO A 5 -13.10 7.29 -14.15
C PRO A 5 -13.97 7.44 -12.89
N LYS A 6 -15.04 8.25 -13.01
CA LYS A 6 -15.97 8.52 -11.91
C LYS A 6 -17.18 7.59 -11.89
N LYS A 7 -17.51 6.99 -13.04
CA LYS A 7 -18.75 6.20 -13.25
C LYS A 7 -18.51 4.72 -13.47
N SER A 8 -17.26 4.30 -13.67
CA SER A 8 -16.88 2.90 -13.86
C SER A 8 -16.62 2.23 -12.53
N ALA A 9 -16.73 0.91 -12.47
CA ALA A 9 -16.16 0.11 -11.38
C ALA A 9 -14.63 0.05 -11.53
N VAL A 10 -13.89 0.28 -10.48
CA VAL A 10 -12.43 0.39 -10.56
C VAL A 10 -11.73 -0.60 -9.64
N ILE A 11 -10.72 -1.28 -10.19
CA ILE A 11 -9.73 -2.02 -9.39
C ILE A 11 -8.39 -1.30 -9.52
N TYR A 12 -7.88 -0.77 -8.40
CA TYR A 12 -6.52 -0.24 -8.32
C TYR A 12 -5.54 -1.38 -8.08
N VAL A 13 -4.58 -1.53 -8.97
CA VAL A 13 -3.57 -2.59 -8.94
C VAL A 13 -2.24 -1.94 -8.62
N VAL A 14 -1.72 -2.19 -7.41
CA VAL A 14 -0.60 -1.45 -6.83
C VAL A 14 0.55 -2.39 -6.53
N ASN A 15 1.80 -2.00 -6.84
CA ASN A 15 2.97 -2.75 -6.37
C ASN A 15 3.11 -2.66 -4.85
N HIS A 16 3.74 -3.66 -4.22
CA HIS A 16 3.71 -3.82 -2.77
C HIS A 16 5.09 -3.93 -2.13
N GLN A 17 5.65 -2.79 -1.77
CA GLN A 17 6.99 -2.69 -1.20
C GLN A 17 7.01 -2.25 0.28
N ASN A 18 5.91 -1.68 0.79
CA ASN A 18 5.86 -1.15 2.15
C ASN A 18 4.47 -1.26 2.82
N THR A 19 3.98 -2.45 2.95
CA THR A 19 2.78 -2.89 3.70
C THR A 19 1.67 -1.82 3.82
N LEU A 20 1.50 -1.21 5.00
CA LEU A 20 0.46 -0.22 5.30
C LEU A 20 0.71 1.11 4.56
N VAL A 21 1.96 1.48 4.37
CA VAL A 21 2.34 2.76 3.75
C VAL A 21 1.86 2.82 2.30
N ASP A 22 1.98 1.72 1.55
CA ASP A 22 1.49 1.65 0.15
C ASP A 22 -0.02 1.88 0.07
N ALA A 23 -0.78 1.29 0.99
CA ALA A 23 -2.22 1.47 1.07
C ALA A 23 -2.61 2.93 1.35
N LEU A 24 -1.91 3.59 2.28
CA LEU A 24 -2.13 4.99 2.63
C LEU A 24 -1.74 5.93 1.48
N LEU A 25 -0.58 5.71 0.87
CA LEU A 25 -0.09 6.52 -0.26
C LEU A 25 -1.00 6.44 -1.48
N THR A 26 -1.67 5.31 -1.68
CA THR A 26 -2.63 5.16 -2.76
C THR A 26 -4.02 5.69 -2.37
N GLY A 27 -4.49 5.38 -1.18
CA GLY A 27 -5.85 5.69 -0.75
C GLY A 27 -6.10 7.18 -0.47
N ILE A 28 -5.17 7.84 0.21
CA ILE A 28 -5.33 9.25 0.64
C ILE A 28 -5.55 10.20 -0.55
N PRO A 29 -4.77 10.13 -1.65
CA PRO A 29 -4.96 11.05 -2.78
C PRO A 29 -6.28 10.87 -3.54
N LEU A 30 -6.92 9.71 -3.41
CA LEU A 30 -8.16 9.40 -4.12
C LEU A 30 -9.39 10.08 -3.49
N HIS A 31 -9.30 10.49 -2.23
CA HIS A 31 -10.40 11.14 -1.48
C HIS A 31 -11.73 10.35 -1.56
N LYS A 32 -11.66 9.03 -1.62
CA LYS A 32 -12.83 8.15 -1.66
C LYS A 32 -12.58 6.86 -0.86
N GLU A 33 -13.67 6.23 -0.47
CA GLU A 33 -13.61 4.97 0.25
C GLU A 33 -13.18 3.83 -0.66
N LEU A 34 -12.21 3.08 -0.23
CA LEU A 34 -11.68 1.91 -0.93
C LEU A 34 -11.84 0.65 -0.08
N ASN A 35 -12.04 -0.46 -0.76
CA ASN A 35 -11.99 -1.78 -0.15
C ASN A 35 -10.61 -2.39 -0.43
N PHE A 36 -9.91 -2.83 0.62
CA PHE A 36 -8.55 -3.35 0.50
C PHE A 36 -8.52 -4.86 0.75
N LEU A 37 -7.83 -5.62 -0.11
CA LEU A 37 -7.58 -7.03 0.15
C LEU A 37 -6.36 -7.19 1.07
N VAL A 38 -6.57 -7.85 2.21
CA VAL A 38 -5.56 -8.05 3.23
C VAL A 38 -5.48 -9.52 3.62
N LYS A 39 -4.29 -10.02 3.97
CA LYS A 39 -4.08 -11.39 4.42
C LYS A 39 -5.07 -11.77 5.53
N ALA A 40 -5.75 -12.92 5.39
CA ALA A 40 -6.77 -13.39 6.34
C ALA A 40 -6.25 -13.55 7.77
N ASP A 41 -4.97 -13.82 7.97
CA ASP A 41 -4.33 -13.90 9.29
C ASP A 41 -4.46 -12.60 10.11
N ALA A 42 -4.55 -11.44 9.47
CA ALA A 42 -4.74 -10.16 10.16
C ALA A 42 -6.09 -10.09 10.89
N PHE A 43 -7.08 -10.88 10.47
CA PHE A 43 -8.43 -10.92 11.06
C PHE A 43 -8.54 -11.87 12.25
N LYS A 44 -7.44 -12.47 12.73
CA LYS A 44 -7.44 -13.33 13.92
C LYS A 44 -7.79 -12.51 15.17
N GLY A 45 -8.80 -12.96 15.89
CA GLY A 45 -9.32 -12.28 17.08
C GLY A 45 -10.54 -11.39 16.80
N LYS A 46 -11.49 -11.39 17.77
CA LYS A 46 -12.80 -10.71 17.61
C LYS A 46 -12.66 -9.19 17.37
N LEU A 47 -11.76 -8.55 18.10
CA LEU A 47 -11.55 -7.10 18.02
C LEU A 47 -10.91 -6.71 16.70
N ALA A 48 -9.82 -7.41 16.30
CA ALA A 48 -9.14 -7.18 15.02
C ALA A 48 -10.10 -7.35 13.84
N ASN A 49 -10.89 -8.44 13.84
CA ASN A 49 -11.88 -8.68 12.79
C ASN A 49 -12.92 -7.54 12.70
N LYS A 50 -13.44 -7.04 13.84
CA LYS A 50 -14.41 -5.94 13.84
C LYS A 50 -13.81 -4.65 13.31
N ILE A 51 -12.60 -4.29 13.75
CA ILE A 51 -11.89 -3.07 13.30
C ILE A 51 -11.56 -3.14 11.82
N LEU A 52 -10.98 -4.25 11.34
CA LEU A 52 -10.57 -4.36 9.94
C LEU A 52 -11.75 -4.36 8.98
N ARG A 53 -12.88 -4.96 9.36
CA ARG A 53 -14.12 -4.88 8.56
C ARG A 53 -14.72 -3.48 8.56
N PHE A 54 -14.68 -2.78 9.69
CA PHE A 54 -15.09 -1.37 9.76
C PHE A 54 -14.25 -0.49 8.81
N LEU A 55 -12.97 -0.79 8.69
CA LEU A 55 -12.04 -0.12 7.76
C LEU A 55 -12.16 -0.65 6.32
N LYS A 56 -13.19 -1.44 5.99
CA LYS A 56 -13.45 -2.00 4.65
C LYS A 56 -12.33 -2.92 4.12
N LEU A 57 -11.61 -3.58 5.02
CA LEU A 57 -10.62 -4.58 4.63
C LEU A 57 -11.30 -5.93 4.39
N ILE A 58 -10.91 -6.60 3.31
CA ILE A 58 -11.44 -7.89 2.84
C ILE A 58 -10.38 -8.97 3.06
N PRO A 59 -10.67 -10.06 3.81
CA PRO A 59 -9.70 -11.12 4.01
C PRO A 59 -9.46 -11.92 2.75
N ILE A 60 -8.20 -12.13 2.35
CA ILE A 60 -7.78 -13.03 1.28
C ILE A 60 -6.92 -14.17 1.86
N TYR A 61 -7.23 -15.41 1.47
CA TYR A 61 -6.57 -16.61 1.99
C TYR A 61 -5.44 -17.03 1.06
N ARG A 62 -4.28 -17.36 1.62
CA ARG A 62 -3.10 -17.84 0.89
C ARG A 62 -2.87 -19.32 1.14
N THR A 63 -2.26 -20.01 0.19
CA THR A 63 -1.88 -21.42 0.33
C THR A 63 -0.98 -21.68 1.54
N SER A 64 -0.16 -20.70 1.93
CA SER A 64 0.68 -20.74 3.12
C SER A 64 -0.07 -20.68 4.45
N ASP A 65 -1.36 -20.37 4.45
CA ASP A 65 -2.10 -20.06 5.68
C ASP A 65 -2.65 -21.29 6.41
N ASN A 66 -2.49 -22.51 5.86
CA ASN A 66 -2.95 -23.80 6.42
C ASN A 66 -4.41 -23.79 6.94
N MET A 67 -5.30 -23.04 6.28
CA MET A 67 -6.66 -22.75 6.76
C MET A 67 -7.76 -23.64 6.11
N GLY A 68 -7.44 -24.86 5.70
CA GLY A 68 -8.42 -25.77 5.10
C GLY A 68 -8.76 -25.40 3.64
N ASN A 69 -10.01 -25.57 3.20
CA ASN A 69 -10.41 -25.37 1.79
C ASN A 69 -10.28 -23.90 1.33
N ILE A 70 -9.05 -23.51 0.99
CA ILE A 70 -8.68 -22.14 0.58
C ILE A 70 -9.38 -21.73 -0.71
N SER A 71 -9.57 -22.68 -1.64
CA SER A 71 -10.22 -22.42 -2.93
C SER A 71 -11.67 -21.95 -2.73
N GLU A 72 -12.43 -22.64 -1.90
CA GLU A 72 -13.82 -22.30 -1.62
C GLU A 72 -13.95 -20.98 -0.83
N LYS A 73 -13.10 -20.77 0.17
CA LYS A 73 -13.05 -19.51 0.92
C LYS A 73 -12.76 -18.32 0.00
N ASN A 74 -11.78 -18.45 -0.89
CA ASN A 74 -11.45 -17.41 -1.85
C ASN A 74 -12.55 -17.20 -2.88
N LYS A 75 -13.28 -18.23 -3.28
CA LYS A 75 -14.44 -18.07 -4.15
C LYS A 75 -15.46 -17.11 -3.53
N ALA A 76 -15.82 -17.31 -2.26
CA ALA A 76 -16.71 -16.38 -1.55
C ALA A 76 -16.15 -14.94 -1.48
N VAL A 77 -14.82 -14.79 -1.32
CA VAL A 77 -14.17 -13.47 -1.36
C VAL A 77 -14.29 -12.83 -2.73
N PHE A 78 -14.06 -13.57 -3.81
CA PHE A 78 -14.16 -13.06 -5.19
C PHE A 78 -15.58 -12.64 -5.52
N THR A 79 -16.59 -13.45 -5.15
CA THR A 79 -18.00 -13.10 -5.28
C THR A 79 -18.35 -11.82 -4.51
N ASN A 80 -17.85 -11.67 -3.28
CA ASN A 80 -18.03 -10.42 -2.52
C ASN A 80 -17.38 -9.22 -3.22
N CYS A 81 -16.17 -9.37 -3.77
CA CYS A 81 -15.50 -8.33 -4.56
C CYS A 81 -16.35 -7.94 -5.79
N ALA A 82 -16.92 -8.90 -6.50
CA ALA A 82 -17.79 -8.66 -7.64
C ALA A 82 -19.04 -7.84 -7.25
N HIS A 83 -19.66 -8.17 -6.12
CA HIS A 83 -20.81 -7.40 -5.61
C HIS A 83 -20.44 -5.96 -5.20
N LEU A 84 -19.23 -5.74 -4.63
CA LEU A 84 -18.74 -4.41 -4.30
C LEU A 84 -18.52 -3.59 -5.57
N LEU A 85 -17.87 -4.15 -6.57
CA LEU A 85 -17.62 -3.51 -7.87
C LEU A 85 -18.92 -3.15 -8.59
N ALA A 86 -19.92 -4.03 -8.57
CA ALA A 86 -21.24 -3.75 -9.13
C ALA A 86 -21.97 -2.58 -8.44
N LYS A 87 -21.61 -2.27 -7.19
CA LYS A 87 -22.09 -1.11 -6.44
C LYS A 87 -21.20 0.12 -6.59
N HIS A 88 -20.26 0.12 -7.52
CA HIS A 88 -19.24 1.16 -7.71
C HIS A 88 -18.38 1.41 -6.45
N GLN A 89 -18.21 0.39 -5.63
CA GLN A 89 -17.28 0.42 -4.52
C GLN A 89 -15.93 -0.12 -5.01
N ASP A 90 -14.99 0.79 -5.14
CA ASP A 90 -13.68 0.47 -5.72
C ASP A 90 -12.87 -0.47 -4.81
N ILE A 91 -12.02 -1.25 -5.45
CA ILE A 91 -11.13 -2.21 -4.77
C ILE A 91 -9.68 -1.84 -5.03
N LEU A 92 -8.85 -1.96 -4.00
CA LEU A 92 -7.40 -1.91 -4.12
C LEU A 92 -6.81 -3.29 -3.84
N ILE A 93 -5.99 -3.77 -4.75
CA ILE A 93 -5.29 -5.04 -4.63
C ILE A 93 -3.78 -4.87 -4.84
N PHE A 94 -3.01 -5.58 -4.02
CA PHE A 94 -1.59 -5.79 -4.20
C PHE A 94 -1.38 -7.16 -4.87
N PRO A 95 -1.19 -7.21 -6.21
CA PRO A 95 -1.28 -8.47 -6.95
C PRO A 95 -0.09 -9.39 -6.70
N GLU A 96 1.00 -8.89 -6.13
CA GLU A 96 2.17 -9.66 -5.71
C GLU A 96 1.84 -10.61 -4.55
N GLY A 97 0.81 -10.27 -3.76
CA GLY A 97 0.33 -11.08 -2.65
C GLY A 97 1.23 -11.08 -1.42
N ARG A 98 2.32 -10.35 -1.42
CA ARG A 98 3.22 -10.10 -0.27
C ARG A 98 3.87 -8.74 -0.41
N SER A 99 4.20 -8.09 0.70
CA SER A 99 5.04 -6.91 0.72
C SER A 99 6.51 -7.33 0.82
N VAL A 100 7.36 -6.74 0.00
CA VAL A 100 8.82 -6.97 0.06
C VAL A 100 9.52 -5.64 -0.18
N ALA A 101 10.32 -5.19 0.80
CA ALA A 101 11.02 -3.90 0.74
C ALA A 101 12.27 -3.95 -0.16
N ILE A 102 12.06 -4.22 -1.44
CA ILE A 102 13.09 -4.27 -2.48
C ILE A 102 12.65 -3.47 -3.70
N HIS A 103 13.61 -2.93 -4.44
CA HIS A 103 13.37 -2.29 -5.73
C HIS A 103 13.29 -3.34 -6.86
N GLN A 104 12.43 -4.31 -6.70
CA GLN A 104 12.17 -5.36 -7.70
C GLN A 104 10.69 -5.73 -7.68
N ILE A 105 10.19 -6.10 -8.84
CA ILE A 105 8.83 -6.61 -8.98
C ILE A 105 8.84 -8.10 -8.70
N THR A 106 7.90 -8.54 -7.88
CA THR A 106 7.64 -9.96 -7.69
C THR A 106 6.52 -10.42 -8.62
N PRO A 107 6.47 -11.73 -8.97
CA PRO A 107 5.45 -12.23 -9.90
C PRO A 107 4.02 -11.97 -9.43
N ILE A 108 3.19 -11.50 -10.34
CA ILE A 108 1.77 -11.23 -10.11
C ILE A 108 1.01 -12.54 -9.92
N LYS A 109 0.16 -12.58 -8.88
CA LYS A 109 -0.67 -13.75 -8.54
C LYS A 109 -2.02 -13.71 -9.25
N LYS A 110 -2.62 -14.88 -9.45
CA LYS A 110 -3.91 -15.06 -10.15
C LYS A 110 -5.13 -14.49 -9.40
N GLY A 111 -4.96 -13.91 -8.20
CA GLY A 111 -6.08 -13.35 -7.44
C GLY A 111 -6.80 -12.22 -8.16
N LEU A 112 -6.06 -11.34 -8.82
CA LEU A 112 -6.61 -10.24 -9.62
C LEU A 112 -7.52 -10.77 -10.76
N SER A 113 -6.99 -11.68 -11.58
CA SER A 113 -7.76 -12.21 -12.72
C SER A 113 -9.02 -12.96 -12.28
N ARG A 114 -8.95 -13.70 -11.16
CA ARG A 114 -10.12 -14.40 -10.61
C ARG A 114 -11.22 -13.47 -10.12
N ILE A 115 -10.87 -12.32 -9.52
CA ILE A 115 -11.86 -11.30 -9.15
C ILE A 115 -12.54 -10.77 -10.40
N ILE A 116 -11.79 -10.52 -11.46
CA ILE A 116 -12.32 -10.00 -12.73
C ILE A 116 -13.23 -11.05 -13.39
N GLU A 117 -12.78 -12.30 -13.50
CA GLU A 117 -13.57 -13.42 -14.04
C GLU A 117 -14.91 -13.57 -13.32
N GLU A 118 -14.90 -13.57 -12.00
CA GLU A 118 -16.11 -13.66 -11.19
C GLU A 118 -17.01 -12.43 -11.40
N THR A 119 -16.39 -11.24 -11.52
CA THR A 119 -17.14 -9.99 -11.73
C THR A 119 -17.83 -9.99 -13.08
N ILE A 120 -17.16 -10.39 -14.16
CA ILE A 120 -17.72 -10.48 -15.50
C ILE A 120 -18.81 -11.56 -15.57
N HIS A 121 -18.59 -12.69 -14.90
CA HIS A 121 -19.56 -13.79 -14.85
C HIS A 121 -20.88 -13.37 -14.20
N LEU A 122 -20.79 -12.68 -13.06
CA LEU A 122 -21.99 -12.22 -12.33
C LEU A 122 -22.62 -10.96 -12.93
N TYR A 123 -21.82 -10.10 -13.52
CA TYR A 123 -22.23 -8.79 -14.06
C TYR A 123 -21.68 -8.56 -15.47
N PRO A 124 -22.20 -9.25 -16.50
CA PRO A 124 -21.64 -9.21 -17.86
C PRO A 124 -21.64 -7.84 -18.53
N LYS A 125 -22.45 -6.89 -18.04
CA LYS A 125 -22.56 -5.53 -18.60
C LYS A 125 -21.81 -4.48 -17.78
N ILE A 126 -20.99 -4.89 -16.79
CA ILE A 126 -20.25 -3.96 -15.95
C ILE A 126 -19.18 -3.22 -16.75
N ASP A 127 -19.08 -1.90 -16.58
CA ASP A 127 -17.95 -1.13 -17.09
C ASP A 127 -16.81 -1.19 -16.04
N LEU A 128 -15.93 -2.17 -16.20
CA LEU A 128 -14.82 -2.45 -15.31
C LEU A 128 -13.51 -1.87 -15.86
N LYS A 129 -12.82 -1.10 -15.02
CA LYS A 129 -11.52 -0.51 -15.33
C LYS A 129 -10.46 -0.99 -14.33
N ILE A 130 -9.26 -1.24 -14.84
CA ILE A 130 -8.08 -1.48 -14.02
C ILE A 130 -7.22 -0.23 -14.05
N ILE A 131 -6.77 0.25 -12.90
CA ILE A 131 -5.82 1.36 -12.82
C ILE A 131 -4.54 0.83 -12.17
N PRO A 132 -3.47 0.63 -12.94
CA PRO A 132 -2.17 0.34 -12.38
C PRO A 132 -1.65 1.56 -11.61
N VAL A 133 -1.11 1.34 -10.42
CA VAL A 133 -0.49 2.38 -9.59
C VAL A 133 0.92 1.96 -9.25
N CYS A 134 1.87 2.80 -9.59
CA CYS A 134 3.29 2.56 -9.36
C CYS A 134 3.79 3.41 -8.19
N ILE A 135 4.33 2.77 -7.16
CA ILE A 135 4.96 3.42 -6.02
C ILE A 135 6.46 3.16 -6.08
N ASN A 136 7.24 4.22 -6.20
CA ASN A 136 8.69 4.19 -6.21
C ASN A 136 9.22 4.88 -4.95
N TYR A 137 9.95 4.15 -4.12
CA TYR A 137 10.56 4.66 -2.89
C TYR A 137 12.01 5.07 -3.13
N GLU A 138 12.45 6.20 -2.57
CA GLU A 138 13.86 6.53 -2.45
C GLU A 138 14.53 5.59 -1.43
N ASN A 139 13.83 5.29 -0.34
CA ASN A 139 14.26 4.36 0.69
C ASN A 139 13.01 3.77 1.39
N HIS A 140 12.97 2.45 1.55
CA HIS A 140 11.85 1.75 2.17
C HIS A 140 11.85 1.81 3.72
N PHE A 141 12.99 2.11 4.33
CA PHE A 141 13.21 1.88 5.76
C PHE A 141 13.31 3.16 6.59
N ILE A 142 13.55 4.30 5.95
CA ILE A 142 13.83 5.56 6.65
C ILE A 142 12.72 6.58 6.37
N PRO A 143 12.12 7.18 7.42
CA PRO A 143 11.19 8.31 7.26
C PRO A 143 11.89 9.53 6.61
N ASN A 144 11.11 10.45 6.04
CA ASN A 144 11.58 11.66 5.35
C ASN A 144 12.33 11.43 4.04
N HIS A 145 12.22 10.25 3.44
CA HIS A 145 12.64 10.01 2.08
C HIS A 145 11.48 10.27 1.10
N LYS A 146 11.84 10.55 -0.14
CA LYS A 146 10.85 10.84 -1.17
C LYS A 146 10.19 9.56 -1.65
N VAL A 147 8.90 9.69 -1.96
CA VAL A 147 8.12 8.63 -2.58
C VAL A 147 7.42 9.22 -3.79
N TRP A 148 7.47 8.51 -4.89
CA TRP A 148 6.77 8.84 -6.12
C TRP A 148 5.60 7.88 -6.29
N VAL A 149 4.38 8.43 -6.39
CA VAL A 149 3.17 7.63 -6.63
C VAL A 149 2.57 8.07 -7.95
N GLU A 150 2.41 7.15 -8.88
CA GLU A 150 1.86 7.41 -10.19
C GLU A 150 0.63 6.53 -10.46
N PHE A 151 -0.49 7.16 -10.75
CA PHE A 151 -1.70 6.51 -11.23
C PHE A 151 -1.65 6.50 -12.74
N LEU A 152 -1.52 5.32 -13.33
CA LEU A 152 -1.40 5.16 -14.78
C LEU A 152 -2.78 5.21 -15.47
N LYS A 153 -2.78 5.20 -16.79
CA LYS A 153 -4.02 5.24 -17.58
C LYS A 153 -4.90 4.01 -17.30
N PRO A 154 -6.22 4.18 -17.20
CA PRO A 154 -7.15 3.07 -17.02
C PRO A 154 -7.09 2.08 -18.18
N ILE A 155 -7.05 0.80 -17.86
CA ILE A 155 -7.20 -0.31 -18.79
C ILE A 155 -8.66 -0.74 -18.74
N SER A 156 -9.35 -0.69 -19.88
CA SER A 156 -10.73 -1.18 -19.99
C SER A 156 -10.71 -2.70 -20.10
N ILE A 157 -11.59 -3.35 -19.36
CA ILE A 157 -11.77 -4.79 -19.47
C ILE A 157 -12.89 -5.04 -20.51
N ASP A 158 -12.55 -5.76 -21.56
CA ASP A 158 -13.54 -6.28 -22.49
C ASP A 158 -14.11 -7.59 -21.93
N ASN A 159 -15.36 -7.54 -21.53
CA ASN A 159 -16.04 -8.68 -20.90
C ASN A 159 -16.22 -9.88 -21.84
N GLN A 160 -16.18 -9.67 -23.16
CA GLN A 160 -16.37 -10.73 -24.15
C GLN A 160 -15.05 -11.46 -24.50
N SER A 161 -13.94 -10.72 -24.53
CA SER A 161 -12.64 -11.23 -24.94
C SER A 161 -11.63 -11.30 -23.79
N PHE A 162 -12.07 -11.26 -22.53
CA PHE A 162 -11.21 -11.26 -21.38
C PHE A 162 -10.29 -12.49 -21.31
N ASN A 163 -8.98 -12.26 -21.27
CA ASN A 163 -7.99 -13.30 -21.08
C ASN A 163 -7.14 -13.03 -19.83
N PRO A 164 -7.26 -13.89 -18.81
CA PRO A 164 -6.52 -13.73 -17.54
C PRO A 164 -5.01 -13.65 -17.70
N LYS A 165 -4.44 -14.45 -18.62
CA LYS A 165 -2.99 -14.49 -18.84
C LYS A 165 -2.50 -13.18 -19.48
N ILE A 166 -3.17 -12.72 -20.53
CA ILE A 166 -2.84 -11.46 -21.21
C ILE A 166 -2.88 -10.29 -20.22
N LEU A 167 -3.90 -10.22 -19.35
CA LEU A 167 -3.98 -9.17 -18.35
C LEU A 167 -2.81 -9.22 -17.37
N ILE A 168 -2.49 -10.39 -16.82
CA ILE A 168 -1.38 -10.54 -15.86
C ILE A 168 -0.06 -10.14 -16.50
N ASP A 169 0.20 -10.61 -17.72
CA ASP A 169 1.42 -10.30 -18.47
C ASP A 169 1.50 -8.78 -18.74
N SER A 170 0.41 -8.15 -19.19
CA SER A 170 0.35 -6.70 -19.42
C SER A 170 0.59 -5.88 -18.15
N ILE A 171 0.01 -6.25 -17.01
CA ILE A 171 0.26 -5.57 -15.73
C ILE A 171 1.72 -5.77 -15.30
N GLN A 172 2.29 -6.95 -15.50
CA GLN A 172 3.70 -7.22 -15.19
C GLN A 172 4.63 -6.34 -16.04
N GLU A 173 4.36 -6.21 -17.34
CA GLU A 173 5.10 -5.34 -18.26
C GLU A 173 4.98 -3.85 -17.84
N ILE A 174 3.77 -3.37 -17.56
CA ILE A 174 3.54 -2.01 -17.07
C ILE A 174 4.36 -1.72 -15.82
N PHE A 175 4.42 -2.66 -14.87
CA PHE A 175 5.24 -2.48 -13.68
C PHE A 175 6.73 -2.50 -13.99
N ILE A 176 7.19 -3.36 -14.91
CA ILE A 176 8.59 -3.39 -15.36
C ILE A 176 9.02 -2.06 -15.98
N GLU A 177 8.15 -1.43 -16.75
CA GLU A 177 8.42 -0.16 -17.42
C GLU A 177 8.40 1.04 -16.46
N ASN A 178 7.52 1.05 -15.47
CA ASN A 178 7.24 2.21 -14.64
C ASN A 178 7.82 2.15 -13.22
N LEU A 179 8.36 1.00 -12.79
CA LEU A 179 9.01 0.85 -11.51
C LEU A 179 10.53 0.82 -11.64
N ILE A 180 11.17 1.47 -10.68
CA ILE A 180 12.63 1.41 -10.54
C ILE A 180 12.99 0.00 -10.09
N GLN A 181 13.87 -0.65 -10.86
CA GLN A 181 14.36 -1.97 -10.55
C GLN A 181 15.87 -1.93 -10.31
N LEU A 182 16.28 -2.36 -9.12
CA LEU A 182 17.67 -2.39 -8.70
C LEU A 182 18.06 -3.76 -8.17
N PRO A 183 19.32 -4.14 -8.30
CA PRO A 183 19.83 -5.32 -7.61
C PRO A 183 19.58 -5.22 -6.09
N PRO A 184 19.31 -6.34 -5.39
CA PRO A 184 18.95 -6.37 -3.96
C PRO A 184 19.97 -5.71 -3.03
N LYS A 185 21.24 -5.61 -3.46
CA LYS A 185 22.33 -4.98 -2.71
C LYS A 185 22.30 -3.44 -2.66
N TYR A 186 21.39 -2.81 -3.43
CA TYR A 186 21.25 -1.35 -3.48
C TYR A 186 19.91 -0.90 -2.88
N PRO A 187 19.80 -0.81 -1.54
CA PRO A 187 18.52 -0.48 -0.89
C PRO A 187 18.17 1.01 -0.94
N VAL A 188 19.11 1.90 -1.35
CA VAL A 188 18.94 3.36 -1.28
C VAL A 188 19.35 4.04 -2.58
N ILE A 189 18.48 4.93 -3.08
CA ILE A 189 18.70 5.69 -4.31
C ILE A 189 18.68 7.20 -3.98
N LYS A 190 19.70 7.67 -3.30
CA LYS A 190 19.72 9.07 -2.80
C LYS A 190 19.70 10.14 -3.89
N ASN A 191 20.41 9.91 -4.98
CA ASN A 191 20.59 10.94 -6.03
C ASN A 191 19.56 10.83 -7.16
N PHE A 192 18.87 9.72 -7.25
CA PHE A 192 17.88 9.45 -8.29
C PHE A 192 16.73 10.47 -8.28
N PHE A 193 16.14 10.71 -7.10
CA PHE A 193 15.02 11.64 -6.98
C PHE A 193 15.41 13.12 -7.10
N ARG A 194 16.68 13.49 -6.88
CA ARG A 194 17.13 14.87 -7.13
C ARG A 194 17.13 15.22 -8.61
N GLY A 195 17.54 14.28 -9.46
CA GLY A 195 17.49 14.46 -10.93
C GLY A 195 16.05 14.47 -11.45
N LEU A 196 15.18 13.61 -10.95
CA LEU A 196 13.78 13.52 -11.36
C LEU A 196 12.94 14.76 -11.04
N ILE A 197 13.18 15.41 -9.90
CA ILE A 197 12.40 16.58 -9.47
C ILE A 197 12.71 17.81 -10.33
N SER A 198 13.91 17.90 -10.90
CA SER A 198 14.30 19.01 -11.78
C SER A 198 13.73 18.90 -13.20
N THR A 199 13.24 17.72 -13.61
CA THR A 199 12.81 17.43 -15.00
C THR A 199 11.42 16.80 -15.09
N PHE A 200 10.44 17.39 -14.42
CA PHE A 200 9.03 16.97 -14.48
C PHE A 200 8.40 17.11 -15.88
N PRO A 201 7.40 16.36 -16.25
CA PRO A 201 6.95 14.95 -16.20
C PRO A 201 7.01 14.22 -17.55
N LYS A 202 7.71 14.71 -18.59
CA LYS A 202 7.65 14.15 -19.95
C LYS A 202 8.66 13.03 -20.26
N THR A 203 9.55 12.73 -19.32
CA THR A 203 10.73 11.91 -19.60
C THR A 203 11.03 10.83 -18.55
N PHE A 204 10.05 10.45 -17.71
CA PHE A 204 10.28 9.47 -16.63
C PHE A 204 10.92 8.17 -17.16
N ASN A 205 10.34 7.56 -18.20
CA ASN A 205 10.86 6.33 -18.78
C ASN A 205 12.25 6.46 -19.44
N ASN A 206 12.51 7.60 -20.13
CA ASN A 206 13.81 7.87 -20.71
C ASN A 206 14.86 8.17 -19.64
N THR A 207 14.45 8.84 -18.56
CA THR A 207 15.33 9.19 -17.44
C THR A 207 15.70 7.95 -16.61
N ILE A 208 14.77 7.00 -16.38
CA ILE A 208 15.07 5.71 -15.74
C ILE A 208 16.11 4.92 -16.55
N GLY A 209 15.98 4.86 -17.88
CA GLY A 209 16.94 4.19 -18.74
C GLY A 209 18.35 4.76 -18.60
N ASN A 210 18.48 6.09 -18.59
CA ASN A 210 19.75 6.79 -18.50
C ASN A 210 20.37 6.75 -17.07
N LEU A 211 19.54 6.70 -16.02
CA LEU A 211 20.00 6.67 -14.65
C LEU A 211 20.48 5.29 -14.18
N LYS A 212 20.03 4.22 -14.85
CA LYS A 212 20.53 2.86 -14.57
C LYS A 212 22.06 2.71 -14.76
N HIS A 213 22.68 3.59 -15.52
CA HIS A 213 24.10 3.50 -15.85
C HIS A 213 25.04 4.38 -15.02
N ASN A 214 24.60 5.43 -14.31
CA ASN A 214 25.50 6.48 -13.84
C ASN A 214 25.45 6.86 -12.35
N TYR A 215 24.64 6.21 -11.48
CA TYR A 215 24.40 6.73 -10.14
C TYR A 215 24.49 5.69 -9.01
N PHE A 216 25.60 5.01 -8.92
CA PHE A 216 25.86 4.10 -7.78
C PHE A 216 27.05 4.59 -6.97
N ASP A 217 26.84 5.62 -6.15
CA ASP A 217 27.83 6.07 -5.19
C ASP A 217 27.48 5.66 -3.75
N GLU A 218 28.53 5.57 -2.93
CA GLU A 218 28.53 5.02 -1.58
C GLU A 218 27.41 5.56 -0.66
N LEU A 219 26.91 4.70 0.21
CA LEU A 219 25.87 4.99 1.21
C LEU A 219 26.34 6.12 2.15
N PRO A 220 25.67 7.27 2.22
CA PRO A 220 26.02 8.28 3.18
C PRO A 220 25.57 7.87 4.58
N LYS A 221 26.47 8.08 5.55
CA LYS A 221 26.20 7.88 6.98
C LYS A 221 25.03 8.78 7.44
N VAL A 222 23.95 8.17 7.92
CA VAL A 222 22.79 8.88 8.46
C VAL A 222 23.17 9.61 9.74
N LYS A 223 23.12 10.95 9.76
CA LYS A 223 23.19 11.73 11.00
C LYS A 223 21.92 11.47 11.83
N LYS A 224 22.05 10.82 12.96
CA LYS A 224 20.96 10.61 13.93
C LYS A 224 20.56 11.97 14.51
N SER A 225 19.30 12.37 14.29
CA SER A 225 18.70 13.51 15.00
C SER A 225 18.34 13.08 16.42
N HIS A 226 19.04 13.60 17.43
CA HIS A 226 18.97 13.11 18.82
C HIS A 226 17.78 13.65 19.64
N TRP A 227 17.17 14.75 19.24
CA TRP A 227 16.23 15.47 20.10
C TRP A 227 14.82 14.85 20.18
N ILE A 228 14.33 14.28 19.09
CA ILE A 228 13.00 13.62 19.06
C ILE A 228 13.02 12.32 19.87
N HIS A 229 14.17 11.65 19.98
CA HIS A 229 14.30 10.40 20.73
C HIS A 229 14.19 10.57 22.24
N LEU A 230 14.54 11.72 22.80
CA LEU A 230 14.49 11.93 24.26
C LEU A 230 13.06 12.11 24.80
N LEU A 231 12.22 12.82 24.07
CA LEU A 231 10.82 13.08 24.48
C LEU A 231 9.94 11.81 24.46
N PHE A 232 10.27 10.85 23.59
CA PHE A 232 9.49 9.63 23.39
C PHE A 232 10.24 8.35 23.81
N PHE A 233 11.30 8.48 24.61
CA PHE A 233 12.17 7.37 24.98
C PHE A 233 11.44 6.11 25.52
N PRO A 234 10.45 6.20 26.44
CA PRO A 234 9.78 5.00 26.96
C PRO A 234 8.95 4.30 25.91
N VAL A 235 8.25 5.08 25.07
CA VAL A 235 7.39 4.55 24.00
C VAL A 235 8.27 3.99 22.87
N ASN A 236 9.30 4.71 22.46
CA ASN A 236 10.25 4.24 21.46
C ASN A 236 11.02 3.00 21.92
N TRP A 237 11.37 2.88 23.19
CA TRP A 237 12.03 1.69 23.74
C TRP A 237 11.11 0.45 23.66
N GLY A 238 9.84 0.59 24.06
CA GLY A 238 8.83 -0.46 23.93
C GLY A 238 8.61 -0.91 22.50
N ILE A 239 8.51 0.05 21.57
CA ILE A 239 8.36 -0.18 20.14
C ILE A 239 9.60 -0.86 19.55
N GLN A 240 10.81 -0.39 19.88
CA GLN A 240 12.06 -1.02 19.43
C GLN A 240 12.19 -2.47 19.94
N LYS A 241 11.72 -2.74 21.17
CA LYS A 241 11.68 -4.10 21.71
C LYS A 241 10.66 -4.98 20.96
N LEU A 242 9.53 -4.41 20.55
CA LEU A 242 8.54 -5.09 19.73
C LEU A 242 9.05 -5.36 18.31
N ILE A 243 9.67 -4.37 17.68
CA ILE A 243 10.27 -4.46 16.34
C ILE A 243 11.37 -5.52 16.30
N ARG A 244 12.22 -5.60 17.35
CA ARG A 244 13.27 -6.63 17.43
C ARG A 244 12.74 -8.05 17.56
N LYS A 245 11.51 -8.23 18.06
CA LYS A 245 10.83 -9.54 18.09
C LYS A 245 10.21 -9.94 16.75
N ILE A 246 10.03 -9.00 15.84
CA ILE A 246 9.48 -9.23 14.51
C ILE A 246 10.64 -9.36 13.54
N ASN A 247 10.96 -10.61 13.19
CA ASN A 247 12.05 -10.95 12.26
C ASN A 247 11.77 -10.52 10.81
N ASP A 248 10.63 -9.87 10.55
CA ASP A 248 10.22 -9.45 9.23
C ASP A 248 10.47 -7.94 9.07
N SER A 249 11.54 -7.60 8.34
CA SER A 249 11.95 -6.21 8.05
C SER A 249 10.87 -5.41 7.34
N ASP A 250 9.97 -6.10 6.62
CA ASP A 250 8.95 -5.48 5.78
C ASP A 250 7.87 -4.77 6.59
N TYR A 251 7.68 -5.18 7.85
CA TYR A 251 6.71 -4.57 8.76
C TYR A 251 7.27 -3.44 9.63
N GLN A 252 8.60 -3.26 9.68
CA GLN A 252 9.21 -2.33 10.64
C GLN A 252 8.75 -0.88 10.47
N LEU A 253 8.69 -0.37 9.24
CA LEU A 253 8.24 1.00 8.98
C LEU A 253 6.74 1.16 9.25
N SER A 254 5.94 0.17 8.91
CA SER A 254 4.49 0.19 9.16
C SER A 254 4.16 0.20 10.66
N ILE A 255 4.92 -0.55 11.45
CA ILE A 255 4.81 -0.56 12.92
C ILE A 255 5.26 0.78 13.52
N LEU A 256 6.35 1.34 13.00
CA LEU A 256 6.83 2.65 13.42
C LEU A 256 5.78 3.73 13.15
N LEU A 257 5.19 3.74 11.97
CA LEU A 257 4.17 4.71 11.57
C LEU A 257 2.90 4.57 12.43
N LEU A 258 2.44 3.35 12.65
CA LEU A 258 1.30 3.06 13.53
C LEU A 258 1.57 3.53 14.97
N SER A 259 2.77 3.33 15.47
CA SER A 259 3.17 3.78 16.80
C SER A 259 3.18 5.30 16.94
N VAL A 260 3.65 6.02 15.92
CA VAL A 260 3.60 7.49 15.88
C VAL A 260 2.15 7.98 15.90
N ILE A 261 1.26 7.38 15.10
CA ILE A 261 -0.16 7.73 15.09
C ILE A 261 -0.80 7.50 16.46
N ILE A 262 -0.56 6.35 17.08
CA ILE A 262 -1.10 6.02 18.41
C ILE A 262 -0.58 7.01 19.45
N THR A 263 0.72 7.30 19.44
CA THR A 263 1.34 8.24 20.39
C THR A 263 0.77 9.64 20.24
N PHE A 264 0.61 10.11 18.99
CA PHE A 264 0.01 11.42 18.72
C PHE A 264 -1.44 11.49 19.18
N SER A 265 -2.23 10.44 18.95
CA SER A 265 -3.62 10.34 19.40
C SER A 265 -3.72 10.37 20.92
N ILE A 266 -2.85 9.66 21.63
CA ILE A 266 -2.80 9.68 23.12
C ILE A 266 -2.45 11.08 23.62
N LEU A 267 -1.46 11.75 23.03
CA LEU A 267 -1.08 13.11 23.43
C LEU A 267 -2.20 14.11 23.16
N LEU A 268 -2.92 13.98 22.06
CA LEU A 268 -4.08 14.82 21.77
C LEU A 268 -5.18 14.63 22.81
N ILE A 269 -5.48 13.39 23.17
CA ILE A 269 -6.47 13.07 24.23
C ILE A 269 -6.03 13.65 25.57
N LEU A 270 -4.76 13.49 25.95
CA LEU A 270 -4.22 14.05 27.21
C LEU A 270 -4.29 15.57 27.21
N ASN A 271 -4.00 16.25 26.10
CA ASN A 271 -4.15 17.70 25.99
C ASN A 271 -5.61 18.14 26.14
N ILE A 272 -6.55 17.44 25.49
CA ILE A 272 -7.98 17.73 25.63
C ILE A 272 -8.43 17.55 27.09
N LEU A 273 -8.01 16.46 27.74
CA LEU A 273 -8.31 16.23 29.15
C LEU A 273 -7.69 17.31 30.05
N ALA A 274 -6.44 17.73 29.81
CA ALA A 274 -5.79 18.81 30.56
C ALA A 274 -6.53 20.14 30.44
N ILE A 275 -7.04 20.47 29.24
CA ILE A 275 -7.88 21.66 29.03
C ILE A 275 -9.20 21.53 29.81
N PHE A 276 -9.84 20.36 29.77
CA PHE A 276 -11.07 20.11 30.52
C PHE A 276 -10.85 20.20 32.03
N PHE A 277 -9.79 19.66 32.58
CA PHE A 277 -9.45 19.74 34.00
C PHE A 277 -9.04 21.16 34.42
N ASN A 278 -8.33 21.89 33.57
CA ASN A 278 -7.94 23.27 33.87
C ASN A 278 -9.13 24.25 33.83
N SER A 279 -10.14 23.99 32.99
CA SER A 279 -11.37 24.77 32.95
C SER A 279 -12.31 24.51 34.13
N SER A 280 -12.16 23.36 34.81
CA SER A 280 -12.97 23.00 35.98
C SER A 280 -12.47 23.61 37.29
N TRP A 281 -11.28 24.22 37.35
CA TRP A 281 -10.72 24.86 38.55
C TRP A 281 -10.91 26.39 38.56
N GLY A 282 -11.59 26.96 37.57
CA GLY A 282 -11.86 28.40 37.42
C GLY A 282 -13.18 28.89 38.02
N ILE A 283 -13.91 28.06 38.75
CA ILE A 283 -15.16 28.48 39.39
C ILE A 283 -15.11 28.13 40.89
N VAL A 284 -14.23 28.77 41.63
CA VAL A 284 -14.35 29.07 43.06
C VAL A 284 -13.42 30.23 43.40
N SER A 285 -13.91 31.45 43.26
CA SER A 285 -13.54 32.62 44.10
C SER A 285 -14.55 33.73 43.88
#